data_3fecfba3f309ad7115f80926497d1c84
#
_entry.id   3fecfba3f309ad7115f80926497d1c84
#
_cell.length_a   1.000
_cell.length_b   1.000
_cell.length_c   1.000
_cell.angle_alpha   90.00
_cell.angle_beta   90.00
_cell.angle_gamma   90.00
#
_symmetry.space_group_name_H-M   'P 1'
#
loop_
_entity.id
_entity.type
_entity.pdbx_description
1 polymer ?
#
loop_
_entity_poly.entity_id
_entity_poly.type
_entity_poly.pdbx_seq_one_letter_code
_entity_poly.pdbx_strand_id
1 'polypeptide(L)'
;MYIWLFSFGGETEMSDNIFCGIDIGSRTGKIVLINSRKEMIFSEIIKTVASAAKTYAGLIELIPENLKNITASAVTGYGRESTKTMTDFSATEITCHYLGVLHAHPEIKTIIDIGGQDSKVITIDNHGRIKDFTMNDRCAAGTGRFLEVMMERIGFSIEEFANLDISEVEPVKINSTCTVFAESEVISMVSRDVPQEVIASSLARMVAANTFFMARKTRPEAPFFMSGGVSRLKPVRFHLEKLFGNEIKTDKFSQLMGALGAALFAMKETEKK
;
A
#
# COMPACT_ATOMS: atom_id res chain seq x y z
N MET A 1 5.80 17.82 -16.99
CA MET A 1 4.70 16.92 -17.45
C MET A 1 5.37 15.64 -17.97
N TYR A 2 5.69 14.71 -17.06
CA TYR A 2 6.27 13.42 -17.43
C TYR A 2 5.13 12.45 -17.68
N ILE A 3 4.83 12.23 -18.96
CA ILE A 3 3.89 11.20 -19.40
C ILE A 3 4.64 9.87 -19.31
N TRP A 4 4.31 9.04 -18.30
CA TRP A 4 4.72 7.66 -18.24
C TRP A 4 3.97 6.88 -19.34
N LEU A 5 4.61 6.69 -20.48
CA LEU A 5 4.18 5.73 -21.50
C LEU A 5 4.52 4.32 -20.97
N PHE A 6 3.59 3.70 -20.23
CA PHE A 6 3.62 2.27 -20.03
C PHE A 6 3.09 1.61 -21.30
N SER A 7 3.97 1.28 -22.22
CA SER A 7 3.65 0.44 -23.37
C SER A 7 3.62 -1.01 -22.92
N PHE A 8 2.45 -1.58 -22.70
CA PHE A 8 2.28 -3.02 -22.72
C PHE A 8 2.42 -3.48 -24.19
N GLY A 9 3.60 -3.96 -24.57
CA GLY A 9 3.84 -4.49 -25.92
C GLY A 9 5.07 -3.95 -26.62
N GLY A 10 6.19 -3.77 -25.92
CA GLY A 10 7.51 -3.73 -26.57
C GLY A 10 8.00 -5.16 -26.76
N GLU A 11 8.41 -5.53 -27.98
CA GLU A 11 9.22 -6.72 -28.18
C GLU A 11 10.43 -6.58 -27.28
N THR A 12 10.53 -7.44 -26.26
CA THR A 12 11.72 -7.54 -25.41
C THR A 12 12.82 -8.09 -26.29
N GLU A 13 13.76 -7.23 -26.70
CA GLU A 13 15.03 -7.71 -27.25
C GLU A 13 15.64 -8.71 -26.27
N MET A 14 16.12 -9.84 -26.76
CA MET A 14 16.56 -11.04 -26.00
C MET A 14 17.79 -10.79 -25.07
N SER A 15 18.05 -9.58 -24.60
CA SER A 15 19.18 -9.20 -23.74
C SER A 15 18.83 -8.29 -22.54
N ASP A 16 17.55 -7.98 -22.31
CA ASP A 16 17.19 -7.12 -21.18
C ASP A 16 17.17 -7.93 -19.88
N ASN A 17 18.01 -7.52 -18.91
CA ASN A 17 17.96 -8.07 -17.55
C ASN A 17 16.58 -7.77 -16.93
N ILE A 18 15.97 -8.81 -16.33
CA ILE A 18 14.68 -8.71 -15.64
C ILE A 18 14.90 -8.80 -14.15
N PHE A 19 14.36 -7.85 -13.40
CA PHE A 19 14.43 -7.81 -11.94
C PHE A 19 13.05 -7.98 -11.34
N CYS A 20 12.94 -8.90 -10.38
CA CYS A 20 11.69 -9.28 -9.75
C CYS A 20 11.59 -8.71 -8.34
N GLY A 21 10.51 -8.01 -8.06
CA GLY A 21 10.16 -7.57 -6.71
C GLY A 21 8.86 -8.21 -6.24
N ILE A 22 8.89 -8.76 -5.03
CA ILE A 22 7.76 -9.44 -4.41
C ILE A 22 7.45 -8.80 -3.07
N ASP A 23 6.19 -8.41 -2.87
CA ASP A 23 5.67 -7.92 -1.59
C ASP A 23 4.64 -8.92 -1.05
N ILE A 24 5.03 -9.68 -0.02
CA ILE A 24 4.12 -10.61 0.67
C ILE A 24 3.48 -9.89 1.85
N GLY A 25 2.42 -9.14 1.56
CA GLY A 25 1.64 -8.48 2.60
C GLY A 25 0.68 -9.43 3.32
N SER A 26 0.08 -8.97 4.43
CA SER A 26 -0.83 -9.76 5.26
C SER A 26 -2.17 -10.11 4.58
N ARG A 27 -2.59 -9.33 3.57
CA ARG A 27 -3.89 -9.51 2.86
C ARG A 27 -3.72 -9.82 1.39
N THR A 28 -2.67 -9.29 0.76
CA THR A 28 -2.37 -9.50 -0.66
C THR A 28 -0.89 -9.68 -0.86
N GLY A 29 -0.52 -10.63 -1.74
CA GLY A 29 0.80 -10.72 -2.33
C GLY A 29 0.84 -9.97 -3.65
N LYS A 30 1.94 -9.31 -3.95
CA LYS A 30 2.15 -8.58 -5.20
C LYS A 30 3.49 -8.96 -5.80
N ILE A 31 3.53 -8.97 -7.12
CA ILE A 31 4.76 -9.16 -7.89
C ILE A 31 4.88 -8.06 -8.93
N VAL A 32 6.08 -7.57 -9.13
CA VAL A 32 6.44 -6.62 -10.18
C VAL A 32 7.73 -7.08 -10.84
N LEU A 33 7.74 -7.12 -12.16
CA LEU A 33 8.95 -7.27 -12.95
C LEU A 33 9.29 -5.93 -13.62
N ILE A 34 10.55 -5.56 -13.57
CA ILE A 34 11.10 -4.41 -14.30
C ILE A 34 12.22 -4.84 -15.22
N ASN A 35 12.41 -4.09 -16.31
CA ASN A 35 13.55 -4.27 -17.22
C ASN A 35 14.76 -3.40 -16.77
N SER A 36 15.86 -3.46 -17.52
CA SER A 36 17.08 -2.67 -17.27
C SER A 36 16.86 -1.15 -17.31
N ARG A 37 15.78 -0.69 -17.96
CA ARG A 37 15.37 0.73 -17.99
C ARG A 37 14.49 1.12 -16.82
N LYS A 38 14.27 0.20 -15.84
CA LYS A 38 13.38 0.37 -14.69
C LYS A 38 11.91 0.53 -15.06
N GLU A 39 11.51 0.11 -16.25
CA GLU A 39 10.13 0.11 -16.69
C GLU A 39 9.43 -1.14 -16.16
N MET A 40 8.22 -0.99 -15.65
CA MET A 40 7.40 -2.11 -15.20
C MET A 40 6.86 -2.85 -16.44
N ILE A 41 7.28 -4.12 -16.61
CA ILE A 41 6.90 -4.97 -17.74
C ILE A 41 5.85 -6.02 -17.37
N PHE A 42 5.67 -6.30 -16.07
CA PHE A 42 4.65 -7.22 -15.56
C PHE A 42 4.29 -6.88 -14.13
N SER A 43 3.04 -7.06 -13.76
CA SER A 43 2.62 -6.97 -12.36
C SER A 43 1.34 -7.75 -12.10
N GLU A 44 1.24 -8.38 -10.93
CA GLU A 44 0.06 -9.09 -10.48
C GLU A 44 -0.16 -8.91 -8.97
N ILE A 45 -1.42 -9.02 -8.57
CA ILE A 45 -1.86 -8.98 -7.18
C ILE A 45 -2.76 -10.18 -6.90
N ILE A 46 -2.42 -10.98 -5.90
CA ILE A 46 -3.25 -12.10 -5.44
C ILE A 46 -3.62 -11.95 -3.96
N LYS A 47 -4.65 -12.64 -3.51
CA LYS A 47 -4.94 -12.76 -2.08
C LYS A 47 -3.84 -13.57 -1.40
N THR A 48 -3.35 -13.07 -0.25
CA THR A 48 -2.43 -13.83 0.60
C THR A 48 -3.18 -15.02 1.21
N VAL A 49 -2.62 -16.21 1.03
CA VAL A 49 -3.08 -17.42 1.71
C VAL A 49 -2.32 -17.61 3.03
N ALA A 50 -2.73 -18.59 3.86
CA ALA A 50 -2.16 -18.80 5.19
C ALA A 50 -0.63 -18.99 5.23
N SER A 51 -0.04 -19.47 4.13
CA SER A 51 1.42 -19.66 4.01
C SER A 51 2.02 -18.60 3.09
N ALA A 52 2.99 -17.82 3.58
CA ALA A 52 3.75 -16.87 2.77
C ALA A 52 4.46 -17.57 1.59
N ALA A 53 5.01 -18.76 1.82
CA ALA A 53 5.64 -19.56 0.76
C ALA A 53 4.66 -19.98 -0.35
N LYS A 54 3.41 -20.34 0.02
CA LYS A 54 2.38 -20.65 -0.98
C LYS A 54 1.93 -19.40 -1.77
N THR A 55 1.84 -18.25 -1.09
CA THR A 55 1.56 -16.97 -1.75
C THR A 55 2.70 -16.61 -2.73
N TYR A 56 3.95 -16.80 -2.31
CA TYR A 56 5.12 -16.62 -3.17
C TYR A 56 5.05 -17.53 -4.41
N ALA A 57 4.83 -18.82 -4.22
CA ALA A 57 4.74 -19.78 -5.32
C ALA A 57 3.62 -19.40 -6.32
N GLY A 58 2.44 -19.04 -5.80
CA GLY A 58 1.33 -18.58 -6.65
C GLY A 58 1.64 -17.31 -7.45
N LEU A 59 2.45 -16.39 -6.92
CA LEU A 59 2.90 -15.22 -7.67
C LEU A 59 3.90 -15.59 -8.78
N ILE A 60 4.83 -16.49 -8.50
CA ILE A 60 5.83 -16.95 -9.49
C ILE A 60 5.14 -17.70 -10.65
N GLU A 61 4.12 -18.51 -10.37
CA GLU A 61 3.37 -19.23 -11.38
C GLU A 61 2.64 -18.33 -12.38
N LEU A 62 2.32 -17.09 -11.97
CA LEU A 62 1.66 -16.10 -12.86
C LEU A 62 2.62 -15.45 -13.85
N ILE A 63 3.92 -15.57 -13.66
CA ILE A 63 4.90 -14.96 -14.56
C ILE A 63 4.80 -15.64 -15.94
N PRO A 64 4.58 -14.87 -17.03
CA PRO A 64 4.62 -15.40 -18.39
C PRO A 64 5.94 -16.10 -18.72
N GLU A 65 5.90 -17.17 -19.52
CA GLU A 65 7.08 -18.01 -19.82
C GLU A 65 8.25 -17.20 -20.40
N ASN A 66 7.95 -16.24 -21.25
CA ASN A 66 8.95 -15.35 -21.87
C ASN A 66 9.59 -14.35 -20.91
N LEU A 67 9.06 -14.20 -19.69
CA LEU A 67 9.60 -13.30 -18.64
C LEU A 67 10.22 -14.06 -17.46
N LYS A 68 10.30 -15.38 -17.51
CA LYS A 68 10.82 -16.22 -16.41
C LYS A 68 12.34 -16.17 -16.24
N ASN A 69 13.09 -15.63 -17.22
CA ASN A 69 14.54 -15.49 -17.10
C ASN A 69 14.89 -14.28 -16.22
N ILE A 70 14.65 -14.41 -14.91
CA ILE A 70 14.86 -13.37 -13.90
C ILE A 70 16.35 -13.30 -13.54
N THR A 71 16.94 -12.12 -13.71
CA THR A 71 18.35 -11.85 -13.38
C THR A 71 18.57 -11.81 -11.87
N ALA A 72 17.68 -11.16 -11.13
CA ALA A 72 17.70 -11.12 -9.67
C ALA A 72 16.33 -10.77 -9.10
N SER A 73 16.10 -11.20 -7.86
CA SER A 73 14.84 -11.06 -7.15
C SER A 73 15.02 -10.50 -5.75
N ALA A 74 14.03 -9.75 -5.25
CA ALA A 74 13.97 -9.33 -3.86
C ALA A 74 12.56 -9.46 -3.28
N VAL A 75 12.49 -9.77 -1.99
CA VAL A 75 11.23 -9.87 -1.25
C VAL A 75 11.13 -8.82 -0.15
N THR A 76 9.91 -8.33 0.06
CA THR A 76 9.51 -7.45 1.15
C THR A 76 8.15 -7.87 1.72
N GLY A 77 7.61 -7.10 2.65
CA GLY A 77 6.29 -7.34 3.25
C GLY A 77 6.35 -8.16 4.53
N TYR A 78 5.17 -8.37 5.12
CA TYR A 78 4.96 -9.15 6.34
C TYR A 78 5.54 -10.56 6.24
N GLY A 79 5.40 -11.22 5.07
CA GLY A 79 5.91 -12.57 4.81
C GLY A 79 7.40 -12.64 4.48
N ARG A 80 8.12 -11.53 4.47
CA ARG A 80 9.53 -11.43 4.05
C ARG A 80 10.43 -12.45 4.77
N GLU A 81 10.36 -12.53 6.09
CA GLU A 81 11.23 -13.42 6.86
C GLU A 81 11.04 -14.90 6.52
N SER A 82 9.81 -15.30 6.19
CA SER A 82 9.48 -16.69 5.82
C SER A 82 9.86 -17.04 4.38
N THR A 83 10.13 -16.05 3.53
CA THR A 83 10.37 -16.23 2.09
C THR A 83 11.74 -15.70 1.64
N LYS A 84 12.55 -15.12 2.52
CA LYS A 84 13.85 -14.51 2.19
C LYS A 84 14.86 -15.47 1.55
N THR A 85 14.74 -16.77 1.82
CA THR A 85 15.59 -17.81 1.22
C THR A 85 15.14 -18.24 -0.18
N MET A 86 14.00 -17.72 -0.65
CA MET A 86 13.41 -18.01 -1.97
C MET A 86 13.76 -16.92 -2.99
N THR A 87 14.48 -15.88 -2.59
CA THR A 87 14.92 -14.74 -3.41
C THR A 87 16.38 -14.41 -3.16
N ASP A 88 17.02 -13.68 -4.08
CA ASP A 88 18.43 -13.28 -3.96
C ASP A 88 18.65 -12.24 -2.86
N PHE A 89 17.66 -11.40 -2.64
CA PHE A 89 17.71 -10.29 -1.67
C PHE A 89 16.42 -10.17 -0.86
N SER A 90 16.53 -9.46 0.27
CA SER A 90 15.41 -9.13 1.14
C SER A 90 15.56 -7.70 1.64
N ALA A 91 14.50 -6.91 1.56
CA ALA A 91 14.51 -5.51 1.99
C ALA A 91 13.31 -5.17 2.89
N THR A 92 13.45 -4.12 3.72
CA THR A 92 12.36 -3.67 4.58
C THR A 92 11.26 -3.00 3.76
N GLU A 93 10.02 -3.06 4.24
CA GLU A 93 8.88 -2.38 3.62
C GLU A 93 9.12 -0.88 3.48
N ILE A 94 9.73 -0.25 4.52
CA ILE A 94 10.09 1.17 4.48
C ILE A 94 10.99 1.47 3.28
N THR A 95 12.04 0.66 3.09
CA THR A 95 12.98 0.82 1.97
C THR A 95 12.26 0.63 0.63
N CYS A 96 11.42 -0.40 0.52
CA CYS A 96 10.75 -0.72 -0.73
C CYS A 96 9.70 0.33 -1.10
N HIS A 97 8.81 0.73 -0.17
CA HIS A 97 7.83 1.79 -0.45
C HIS A 97 8.52 3.11 -0.83
N TYR A 98 9.60 3.46 -0.12
CA TYR A 98 10.41 4.63 -0.46
C TYR A 98 10.97 4.55 -1.89
N LEU A 99 11.63 3.45 -2.26
CA LEU A 99 12.21 3.28 -3.58
C LEU A 99 11.15 3.30 -4.69
N GLY A 100 10.06 2.57 -4.50
CA GLY A 100 8.98 2.49 -5.47
C GLY A 100 8.28 3.81 -5.70
N VAL A 101 7.93 4.52 -4.62
CA VAL A 101 7.23 5.82 -4.73
C VAL A 101 8.15 6.87 -5.34
N LEU A 102 9.40 7.02 -4.90
CA LEU A 102 10.28 8.04 -5.45
C LEU A 102 10.73 7.77 -6.89
N HIS A 103 10.73 6.49 -7.29
CA HIS A 103 10.93 6.16 -8.69
C HIS A 103 9.77 6.66 -9.56
N ALA A 104 8.53 6.44 -9.12
CA ALA A 104 7.33 6.84 -9.84
C ALA A 104 7.01 8.35 -9.68
N HIS A 105 7.28 8.92 -8.52
CA HIS A 105 6.90 10.27 -8.09
C HIS A 105 8.05 10.94 -7.32
N PRO A 106 9.10 11.40 -8.01
CA PRO A 106 10.33 11.92 -7.36
C PRO A 106 10.12 13.21 -6.56
N GLU A 107 9.00 13.90 -6.77
CA GLU A 107 8.64 15.13 -6.05
C GLU A 107 8.08 14.89 -4.65
N ILE A 108 7.68 13.66 -4.31
CA ILE A 108 7.00 13.34 -3.05
C ILE A 108 7.92 13.57 -1.84
N LYS A 109 7.35 14.20 -0.80
CA LYS A 109 8.02 14.45 0.49
C LYS A 109 7.50 13.57 1.63
N THR A 110 6.27 13.08 1.50
CA THR A 110 5.68 12.21 2.51
C THR A 110 4.92 11.06 1.85
N ILE A 111 5.27 9.84 2.22
CA ILE A 111 4.57 8.62 1.82
C ILE A 111 3.71 8.17 3.00
N ILE A 112 2.42 7.93 2.74
CA ILE A 112 1.46 7.36 3.67
C ILE A 112 1.13 5.97 3.15
N ASP A 113 1.62 4.93 3.79
CA ASP A 113 1.31 3.55 3.45
C ASP A 113 0.33 2.98 4.47
N ILE A 114 -0.86 2.56 4.01
CA ILE A 114 -1.83 1.89 4.87
C ILE A 114 -2.10 0.51 4.28
N GLY A 115 -1.53 -0.47 4.96
CA GLY A 115 -1.63 -1.88 4.63
C GLY A 115 -2.87 -2.56 5.22
N GLY A 116 -2.87 -3.90 5.17
CA GLY A 116 -3.93 -4.72 5.75
C GLY A 116 -3.87 -4.79 7.28
N GLN A 117 -2.68 -4.80 7.89
CA GLN A 117 -2.49 -4.95 9.34
C GLN A 117 -1.61 -3.88 9.97
N ASP A 118 -0.97 -3.06 9.18
CA ASP A 118 -0.08 -1.99 9.63
C ASP A 118 -0.27 -0.71 8.82
N SER A 119 0.29 0.37 9.34
CA SER A 119 0.33 1.66 8.66
C SER A 119 1.69 2.30 8.88
N LYS A 120 2.22 2.95 7.85
CA LYS A 120 3.53 3.60 7.88
C LYS A 120 3.44 5.00 7.33
N VAL A 121 4.23 5.91 7.87
CA VAL A 121 4.47 7.23 7.29
C VAL A 121 5.97 7.42 7.19
N ILE A 122 6.43 7.76 5.97
CA ILE A 122 7.84 7.96 5.66
C ILE A 122 7.99 9.39 5.16
N THR A 123 8.87 10.16 5.78
CA THR A 123 9.20 11.53 5.35
C THR A 123 10.56 11.57 4.67
N ILE A 124 10.68 12.43 3.68
CA ILE A 124 11.80 12.49 2.74
C ILE A 124 12.43 13.88 2.81
N ASP A 125 13.75 13.95 2.92
CA ASP A 125 14.50 15.21 2.97
C ASP A 125 14.63 15.86 1.58
N ASN A 126 15.21 17.06 1.53
CA ASN A 126 15.41 17.80 0.28
C ASN A 126 16.45 17.16 -0.66
N HIS A 127 17.17 16.15 -0.19
CA HIS A 127 18.12 15.37 -0.98
C HIS A 127 17.53 14.06 -1.49
N GLY A 128 16.20 13.85 -1.30
CA GLY A 128 15.51 12.65 -1.72
C GLY A 128 15.84 11.42 -0.85
N ARG A 129 16.27 11.58 0.42
CA ARG A 129 16.59 10.50 1.34
C ARG A 129 15.53 10.41 2.43
N ILE A 130 15.35 9.22 3.00
CA ILE A 130 14.48 9.04 4.16
C ILE A 130 15.01 9.93 5.30
N LYS A 131 14.16 10.87 5.75
CA LYS A 131 14.43 11.78 6.88
C LYS A 131 14.02 11.12 8.19
N ASP A 132 12.82 10.54 8.21
CA ASP A 132 12.24 9.89 9.39
C ASP A 132 11.09 8.98 8.95
N PHE A 133 10.69 8.05 9.82
CA PHE A 133 9.49 7.24 9.59
C PHE A 133 8.82 6.87 10.92
N THR A 134 7.54 6.56 10.84
CA THR A 134 6.78 5.98 11.94
C THR A 134 5.91 4.85 11.42
N MET A 135 5.65 3.86 12.28
CA MET A 135 4.85 2.70 11.95
C MET A 135 3.90 2.36 13.11
N ASN A 136 2.72 1.89 12.74
CA ASN A 136 1.77 1.24 13.63
C ASN A 136 1.54 -0.20 13.14
N ASP A 137 2.10 -1.15 13.85
CA ASP A 137 1.99 -2.59 13.60
C ASP A 137 1.25 -3.34 14.73
N ARG A 138 0.73 -2.61 15.72
CA ARG A 138 0.11 -3.17 16.93
C ARG A 138 -1.39 -2.92 17.05
N CYS A 139 -1.89 -1.85 16.42
CA CYS A 139 -3.29 -1.46 16.55
C CYS A 139 -4.02 -1.60 15.21
N ALA A 140 -4.96 -2.54 15.13
CA ALA A 140 -5.75 -2.78 13.93
C ALA A 140 -6.65 -1.60 13.52
N ALA A 141 -7.04 -0.73 14.45
CA ALA A 141 -7.99 0.38 14.23
C ALA A 141 -7.52 1.45 13.20
N GLY A 142 -6.29 1.37 12.72
CA GLY A 142 -5.73 2.25 11.68
C GLY A 142 -5.40 1.51 10.38
N THR A 143 -6.03 0.37 10.09
CA THR A 143 -5.61 -0.54 9.03
C THR A 143 -6.74 -0.97 8.10
N GLY A 144 -6.39 -1.51 6.94
CA GLY A 144 -7.36 -1.99 5.96
C GLY A 144 -8.23 -3.15 6.47
N ARG A 145 -7.66 -4.05 7.28
CA ARG A 145 -8.42 -5.18 7.84
C ARG A 145 -9.55 -4.74 8.76
N PHE A 146 -9.31 -3.70 9.54
CA PHE A 146 -10.37 -3.11 10.35
C PHE A 146 -11.52 -2.61 9.47
N LEU A 147 -11.23 -1.88 8.40
CA LEU A 147 -12.25 -1.40 7.48
C LEU A 147 -13.00 -2.54 6.81
N GLU A 148 -12.31 -3.57 6.31
CA GLU A 148 -12.96 -4.75 5.72
C GLU A 148 -14.01 -5.37 6.67
N VAL A 149 -13.61 -5.62 7.92
CA VAL A 149 -14.52 -6.23 8.92
C VAL A 149 -15.69 -5.31 9.25
N MET A 150 -15.43 -4.01 9.41
CA MET A 150 -16.50 -3.06 9.74
C MET A 150 -17.46 -2.83 8.57
N MET A 151 -16.97 -2.77 7.33
CA MET A 151 -17.83 -2.64 6.14
C MET A 151 -18.76 -3.85 6.01
N GLU A 152 -18.23 -5.07 6.19
CA GLU A 152 -19.03 -6.30 6.18
C GLU A 152 -20.15 -6.25 7.24
N ARG A 153 -19.85 -5.72 8.46
CA ARG A 153 -20.83 -5.58 9.55
C ARG A 153 -21.98 -4.63 9.24
N ILE A 154 -21.74 -3.61 8.43
CA ILE A 154 -22.76 -2.62 8.04
C ILE A 154 -23.36 -2.91 6.66
N GLY A 155 -23.00 -4.04 6.03
CA GLY A 155 -23.57 -4.48 4.77
C GLY A 155 -23.00 -3.84 3.51
N PHE A 156 -21.81 -3.20 3.60
CA PHE A 156 -21.04 -2.77 2.45
C PHE A 156 -20.01 -3.82 2.04
N SER A 157 -19.82 -4.04 0.75
CA SER A 157 -18.59 -4.61 0.22
C SER A 157 -17.47 -3.57 0.27
N ILE A 158 -16.22 -4.02 0.28
CA ILE A 158 -15.06 -3.10 0.26
C ILE A 158 -14.98 -2.32 -1.07
N GLU A 159 -15.50 -2.89 -2.15
CA GLU A 159 -15.57 -2.29 -3.48
C GLU A 159 -16.60 -1.14 -3.53
N GLU A 160 -17.77 -1.31 -2.93
CA GLU A 160 -18.76 -0.25 -2.77
C GLU A 160 -18.21 0.87 -1.91
N PHE A 161 -17.62 0.52 -0.77
CA PHE A 161 -16.98 1.51 0.10
C PHE A 161 -15.83 2.26 -0.59
N ALA A 162 -15.02 1.58 -1.41
CA ALA A 162 -13.91 2.21 -2.11
C ALA A 162 -14.33 3.38 -3.00
N ASN A 163 -15.55 3.34 -3.53
CA ASN A 163 -16.09 4.34 -4.45
C ASN A 163 -17.19 5.23 -3.85
N LEU A 164 -17.50 5.03 -2.56
CA LEU A 164 -18.54 5.80 -1.88
C LEU A 164 -18.19 7.28 -1.89
N ASP A 165 -19.12 8.12 -2.37
CA ASP A 165 -19.01 9.56 -2.25
C ASP A 165 -19.51 9.99 -0.86
N ILE A 166 -18.62 10.60 -0.10
CA ILE A 166 -18.91 11.10 1.26
C ILE A 166 -18.75 12.61 1.38
N SER A 167 -18.68 13.33 0.25
CA SER A 167 -18.43 14.77 0.23
C SER A 167 -19.47 15.56 1.05
N GLU A 168 -20.75 15.13 1.00
CA GLU A 168 -21.88 15.72 1.72
C GLU A 168 -22.28 14.93 2.97
N VAL A 169 -21.50 13.91 3.34
CA VAL A 169 -21.80 13.06 4.50
C VAL A 169 -21.08 13.58 5.74
N GLU A 170 -21.84 14.05 6.73
CA GLU A 170 -21.27 14.47 8.02
C GLU A 170 -21.02 13.24 8.91
N PRO A 171 -19.76 12.91 9.21
CA PRO A 171 -19.45 11.76 10.04
C PRO A 171 -19.72 12.02 11.51
N VAL A 172 -20.26 11.05 12.21
CA VAL A 172 -20.39 11.07 13.67
C VAL A 172 -19.07 10.65 14.33
N LYS A 173 -18.87 11.06 15.57
CA LYS A 173 -17.67 10.67 16.31
C LYS A 173 -17.82 9.24 16.81
N ILE A 174 -16.85 8.38 16.46
CA ILE A 174 -16.63 7.09 17.11
C ILE A 174 -15.64 7.33 18.25
N ASN A 175 -16.05 7.02 19.49
CA ASN A 175 -15.24 7.38 20.68
C ASN A 175 -14.16 6.35 21.00
N SER A 176 -14.28 5.14 20.47
CA SER A 176 -13.38 4.04 20.76
C SER A 176 -12.15 4.06 19.85
N THR A 177 -10.98 4.06 20.45
CA THR A 177 -9.69 3.88 19.74
C THR A 177 -9.34 2.40 19.55
N CYS A 178 -10.02 1.50 20.25
CA CYS A 178 -9.82 0.05 20.17
C CYS A 178 -10.85 -0.57 19.24
N THR A 179 -10.41 -1.46 18.35
CA THR A 179 -11.23 -2.17 17.36
C THR A 179 -12.44 -2.87 17.97
N VAL A 180 -12.26 -3.53 19.13
CA VAL A 180 -13.32 -4.28 19.82
C VAL A 180 -14.45 -3.36 20.29
N PHE A 181 -14.09 -2.22 20.87
CA PHE A 181 -15.10 -1.25 21.33
C PHE A 181 -15.71 -0.47 20.15
N ALA A 182 -14.94 -0.20 19.10
CA ALA A 182 -15.46 0.42 17.89
C ALA A 182 -16.52 -0.47 17.21
N GLU A 183 -16.34 -1.80 17.20
CA GLU A 183 -17.34 -2.74 16.68
C GLU A 183 -18.66 -2.64 17.46
N SER A 184 -18.60 -2.61 18.79
CA SER A 184 -19.79 -2.47 19.64
C SER A 184 -20.52 -1.14 19.40
N GLU A 185 -19.78 -0.07 19.16
CA GLU A 185 -20.32 1.25 18.85
C GLU A 185 -20.99 1.26 17.46
N VAL A 186 -20.39 0.62 16.46
CA VAL A 186 -20.96 0.43 15.12
C VAL A 186 -22.25 -0.37 15.19
N ILE A 187 -22.29 -1.49 15.93
CA ILE A 187 -23.52 -2.28 16.14
C ILE A 187 -24.62 -1.42 16.79
N SER A 188 -24.28 -0.59 17.77
CA SER A 188 -25.21 0.34 18.38
C SER A 188 -25.73 1.41 17.41
N MET A 189 -24.91 1.88 16.47
CA MET A 189 -25.35 2.82 15.43
C MET A 189 -26.30 2.14 14.45
N VAL A 190 -26.01 0.94 14.00
CA VAL A 190 -26.89 0.13 13.14
C VAL A 190 -28.24 -0.10 13.81
N SER A 191 -28.26 -0.47 15.10
CA SER A 191 -29.49 -0.70 15.85
C SER A 191 -30.33 0.56 16.10
N ARG A 192 -29.76 1.75 15.88
CA ARG A 192 -30.41 3.05 15.94
C ARG A 192 -30.75 3.62 14.56
N ASP A 193 -30.71 2.78 13.53
CA ASP A 193 -30.98 3.15 12.14
C ASP A 193 -30.15 4.33 11.63
N VAL A 194 -28.89 4.48 12.11
CA VAL A 194 -27.97 5.46 11.55
C VAL A 194 -27.65 5.06 10.10
N PRO A 195 -27.75 5.99 9.12
CA PRO A 195 -27.47 5.67 7.72
C PRO A 195 -26.09 5.01 7.52
N GLN A 196 -26.03 3.98 6.68
CA GLN A 196 -24.80 3.21 6.44
C GLN A 196 -23.66 4.09 5.98
N GLU A 197 -23.92 5.09 5.12
CA GLU A 197 -22.93 6.03 4.59
C GLU A 197 -22.33 6.89 5.71
N VAL A 198 -23.14 7.27 6.71
CA VAL A 198 -22.67 8.02 7.89
C VAL A 198 -21.72 7.16 8.72
N ILE A 199 -22.07 5.87 8.94
CA ILE A 199 -21.21 4.93 9.68
C ILE A 199 -19.91 4.71 8.89
N ALA A 200 -20.00 4.47 7.58
CA ALA A 200 -18.86 4.26 6.69
C ALA A 200 -17.90 5.46 6.68
N SER A 201 -18.45 6.68 6.55
CA SER A 201 -17.68 7.93 6.62
C SER A 201 -16.99 8.10 7.98
N SER A 202 -17.69 7.74 9.08
CA SER A 202 -17.15 7.83 10.45
C SER A 202 -15.98 6.88 10.67
N LEU A 203 -16.07 5.66 10.14
CA LEU A 203 -14.99 4.67 10.18
C LEU A 203 -13.78 5.10 9.32
N ALA A 204 -14.03 5.64 8.12
CA ALA A 204 -12.99 6.21 7.28
C ALA A 204 -12.25 7.36 7.99
N ARG A 205 -12.99 8.27 8.62
CA ARG A 205 -12.44 9.37 9.41
C ARG A 205 -11.62 8.88 10.60
N MET A 206 -12.04 7.81 11.27
CA MET A 206 -11.29 7.23 12.38
C MET A 206 -9.93 6.69 11.92
N VAL A 207 -9.88 5.92 10.83
CA VAL A 207 -8.62 5.42 10.26
C VAL A 207 -7.73 6.59 9.82
N ALA A 208 -8.29 7.58 9.15
CA ALA A 208 -7.58 8.78 8.73
C ALA A 208 -7.00 9.55 9.91
N ALA A 209 -7.78 9.74 10.99
CA ALA A 209 -7.34 10.43 12.20
C ALA A 209 -6.18 9.68 12.90
N ASN A 210 -6.27 8.35 13.03
CA ASN A 210 -5.19 7.54 13.62
C ASN A 210 -3.90 7.68 12.80
N THR A 211 -4.00 7.61 11.47
CA THR A 211 -2.85 7.81 10.57
C THR A 211 -2.28 9.23 10.68
N PHE A 212 -3.13 10.25 10.71
CA PHE A 212 -2.71 11.64 10.86
C PHE A 212 -1.98 11.87 12.19
N PHE A 213 -2.51 11.39 13.32
CA PHE A 213 -1.85 11.54 14.62
C PHE A 213 -0.51 10.80 14.68
N MET A 214 -0.42 9.63 14.05
CA MET A 214 0.84 8.91 13.91
C MET A 214 1.85 9.72 13.07
N ALA A 215 1.42 10.26 11.94
CA ALA A 215 2.24 11.03 11.00
C ALA A 215 2.88 12.28 11.63
N ARG A 216 2.18 12.94 12.57
CA ARG A 216 2.70 14.15 13.24
C ARG A 216 4.06 13.96 13.91
N LYS A 217 4.41 12.74 14.29
CA LYS A 217 5.70 12.42 14.89
C LYS A 217 6.87 12.65 13.94
N THR A 218 6.66 12.47 12.64
CA THR A 218 7.71 12.61 11.62
C THR A 218 7.72 13.99 10.94
N ARG A 219 6.84 14.93 11.36
CA ARG A 219 6.67 16.26 10.75
C ARG A 219 6.50 16.15 9.23
N PRO A 220 5.36 15.58 8.79
CA PRO A 220 5.10 15.34 7.37
C PRO A 220 4.96 16.65 6.60
N GLU A 221 5.44 16.66 5.37
CA GLU A 221 5.44 17.80 4.45
C GLU A 221 4.85 17.38 3.10
N ALA A 222 4.09 18.28 2.45
CA ALA A 222 3.62 18.08 1.07
C ALA A 222 4.80 18.18 0.07
N PRO A 223 4.70 17.52 -1.11
CA PRO A 223 3.59 16.70 -1.61
C PRO A 223 3.48 15.32 -0.94
N PHE A 224 2.23 14.84 -0.80
CA PHE A 224 1.91 13.55 -0.21
C PHE A 224 1.59 12.51 -1.28
N PHE A 225 1.96 11.25 -1.01
CA PHE A 225 1.52 10.09 -1.80
C PHE A 225 1.00 8.99 -0.88
N MET A 226 -0.11 8.35 -1.28
CA MET A 226 -0.67 7.24 -0.52
C MET A 226 -0.47 5.92 -1.26
N SER A 227 0.18 4.96 -0.58
CA SER A 227 0.39 3.59 -1.03
C SER A 227 -0.37 2.57 -0.19
N GLY A 228 -0.22 1.30 -0.52
CA GLY A 228 -0.90 0.20 0.17
C GLY A 228 -2.34 -0.03 -0.27
N GLY A 229 -2.98 -1.05 0.28
CA GLY A 229 -4.33 -1.47 -0.11
C GLY A 229 -5.41 -0.40 0.11
N VAL A 230 -5.26 0.39 1.17
CA VAL A 230 -6.21 1.43 1.56
C VAL A 230 -6.14 2.66 0.64
N SER A 231 -5.08 2.83 -0.17
CA SER A 231 -4.99 3.91 -1.16
C SER A 231 -6.14 3.91 -2.18
N ARG A 232 -6.81 2.78 -2.37
CA ARG A 232 -7.98 2.62 -3.25
C ARG A 232 -9.28 3.16 -2.63
N LEU A 233 -9.31 3.34 -1.30
CA LEU A 233 -10.51 3.73 -0.56
C LEU A 233 -10.65 5.26 -0.53
N LYS A 234 -11.42 5.81 -1.47
CA LYS A 234 -11.65 7.25 -1.59
C LYS A 234 -12.08 7.92 -0.29
N PRO A 235 -12.98 7.32 0.54
CA PRO A 235 -13.40 7.94 1.81
C PRO A 235 -12.25 8.16 2.79
N VAL A 236 -11.29 7.24 2.88
CA VAL A 236 -10.13 7.39 3.78
C VAL A 236 -9.22 8.51 3.29
N ARG A 237 -8.93 8.54 1.99
CA ARG A 237 -8.13 9.61 1.38
C ARG A 237 -8.78 10.97 1.59
N PHE A 238 -10.07 11.10 1.34
CA PHE A 238 -10.82 12.34 1.56
C PHE A 238 -10.67 12.90 2.97
N HIS A 239 -10.79 12.06 4.00
CA HIS A 239 -10.59 12.50 5.37
C HIS A 239 -9.12 12.81 5.69
N LEU A 240 -8.16 12.10 5.11
CA LEU A 240 -6.73 12.42 5.25
C LEU A 240 -6.42 13.78 4.61
N GLU A 241 -6.94 14.06 3.42
CA GLU A 241 -6.77 15.34 2.73
C GLU A 241 -7.34 16.51 3.56
N LYS A 242 -8.51 16.33 4.17
CA LYS A 242 -9.07 17.30 5.11
C LYS A 242 -8.20 17.53 6.33
N LEU A 243 -7.60 16.47 6.89
CA LEU A 243 -6.77 16.56 8.09
C LEU A 243 -5.38 17.17 7.81
N PHE A 244 -4.76 16.86 6.67
CA PHE A 244 -3.47 17.43 6.27
C PHE A 244 -3.60 18.80 5.61
N GLY A 245 -4.82 19.20 5.15
CA GLY A 245 -5.05 20.43 4.41
C GLY A 245 -4.37 20.45 3.05
N ASN A 246 -4.08 19.30 2.47
CA ASN A 246 -3.38 19.12 1.21
C ASN A 246 -3.93 17.93 0.44
N GLU A 247 -3.81 17.97 -0.88
CA GLU A 247 -4.07 16.83 -1.75
C GLU A 247 -3.12 15.67 -1.44
N ILE A 248 -3.63 14.45 -1.50
CA ILE A 248 -2.85 13.23 -1.37
C ILE A 248 -2.91 12.46 -2.69
N LYS A 249 -1.78 12.40 -3.39
CA LYS A 249 -1.68 11.71 -4.68
C LYS A 249 -1.84 10.21 -4.51
N THR A 250 -2.52 9.60 -5.46
CA THR A 250 -2.59 8.15 -5.68
C THR A 250 -2.57 7.88 -7.18
N ASP A 251 -2.20 6.69 -7.57
CA ASP A 251 -2.33 6.22 -8.94
C ASP A 251 -2.80 4.75 -8.99
N LYS A 252 -2.95 4.20 -10.19
CA LYS A 252 -3.37 2.80 -10.39
C LYS A 252 -2.36 1.77 -9.86
N PHE A 253 -1.12 2.17 -9.59
CA PHE A 253 -0.03 1.32 -9.10
C PHE A 253 0.27 1.52 -7.62
N SER A 254 -0.49 2.36 -6.91
CA SER A 254 -0.28 2.66 -5.48
C SER A 254 -0.15 1.42 -4.60
N GLN A 255 -0.84 0.32 -4.94
CA GLN A 255 -0.71 -0.96 -4.23
C GLN A 255 0.59 -1.73 -4.56
N LEU A 256 1.23 -1.43 -5.67
CA LEU A 256 2.42 -2.11 -6.17
C LEU A 256 3.73 -1.47 -5.74
N MET A 257 3.71 -0.31 -5.05
CA MET A 257 4.90 0.46 -4.72
C MET A 257 5.92 -0.34 -3.87
N GLY A 258 5.45 -1.20 -2.97
CA GLY A 258 6.31 -2.11 -2.21
C GLY A 258 7.03 -3.12 -3.11
N ALA A 259 6.30 -3.77 -4.03
CA ALA A 259 6.88 -4.74 -4.96
C ALA A 259 7.78 -4.06 -6.02
N LEU A 260 7.37 -2.89 -6.53
CA LEU A 260 8.22 -2.08 -7.44
C LEU A 260 9.54 -1.69 -6.76
N GLY A 261 9.47 -1.23 -5.52
CA GLY A 261 10.66 -0.89 -4.74
C GLY A 261 11.55 -2.10 -4.46
N ALA A 262 10.98 -3.28 -4.25
CA ALA A 262 11.74 -4.52 -4.11
C ALA A 262 12.49 -4.88 -5.42
N ALA A 263 11.84 -4.74 -6.58
CA ALA A 263 12.49 -4.96 -7.88
C ALA A 263 13.65 -3.96 -8.12
N LEU A 264 13.43 -2.69 -7.81
CA LEU A 264 14.48 -1.66 -7.88
C LEU A 264 15.63 -1.93 -6.90
N PHE A 265 15.32 -2.48 -5.71
CA PHE A 265 16.32 -2.90 -4.75
C PHE A 265 17.14 -4.08 -5.28
N ALA A 266 16.51 -5.10 -5.86
CA ALA A 266 17.20 -6.24 -6.48
C ALA A 266 18.18 -5.77 -7.57
N MET A 267 17.74 -4.88 -8.46
CA MET A 267 18.58 -4.28 -9.49
C MET A 267 19.79 -3.58 -8.89
N LYS A 268 19.57 -2.68 -7.93
CA LYS A 268 20.65 -1.90 -7.27
C LYS A 268 21.67 -2.78 -6.56
N GLU A 269 21.25 -3.86 -5.89
CA GLU A 269 22.17 -4.76 -5.19
C GLU A 269 22.95 -5.65 -6.17
N THR A 270 22.40 -5.96 -7.34
CA THR A 270 23.10 -6.68 -8.41
C THR A 270 24.20 -5.82 -9.04
N GLU A 271 23.95 -4.52 -9.24
CA GLU A 271 24.93 -3.57 -9.80
C GLU A 271 26.14 -3.31 -8.88
N LYS A 272 26.06 -3.68 -7.59
CA LYS A 272 27.16 -3.53 -6.62
C LYS A 272 28.12 -4.73 -6.58
N LYS A 273 27.72 -5.85 -7.19
CA LYS A 273 28.54 -7.08 -7.28
C LYS A 273 29.43 -7.08 -8.49
#